data_9b19657059a25d495c22e95271a891e0
#
_entry.id   9b19657059a25d495c22e95271a891e0
#
_cell.length_a   1.000
_cell.length_b   1.000
_cell.length_c   1.000
_cell.angle_alpha   90.00
_cell.angle_beta   90.00
_cell.angle_gamma   90.00
#
_symmetry.space_group_name_H-M   'P 1'
#
loop_
_entity.id
_entity.type
_entity.pdbx_description
1 polymer ?
#
loop_
_entity_poly.entity_id
_entity_poly.type
_entity_poly.pdbx_seq_one_letter_code
_entity_poly.pdbx_strand_id
1 'polypeptide(L)'
;MKRPDTGKTFLDFDDINRILPDELRLDAERHSRGVYRAQNGSLISISNSKAYEKGYIAWYYVYADRYAESGVKYMLFTIGLKGLVIVPMDEIQSYKAGCSWKEGLRKGEKRYRIDIANKKDQYFFVNASQRHQKTLDLTPYFIPFPQ
;
A
#
# COMPACT_ATOMS: atom_id res chain seq x y z
N MET A 1 -16.62 -21.02 -3.13
CA MET A 1 -16.96 -20.81 -4.53
C MET A 1 -15.90 -19.95 -5.21
N LYS A 2 -15.44 -20.38 -6.35
CA LYS A 2 -14.41 -19.65 -7.08
C LYS A 2 -15.01 -18.34 -7.63
N ARG A 3 -14.33 -17.22 -7.40
CA ARG A 3 -14.75 -15.94 -7.92
C ARG A 3 -14.74 -15.95 -9.45
N PRO A 4 -15.76 -15.38 -10.13
CA PRO A 4 -15.71 -15.28 -11.59
C PRO A 4 -14.42 -14.59 -12.04
N ASP A 5 -13.82 -15.10 -13.10
CA ASP A 5 -12.63 -14.47 -13.67
C ASP A 5 -13.04 -13.16 -14.33
N THR A 6 -12.71 -12.06 -13.67
CA THR A 6 -12.97 -10.70 -14.14
C THR A 6 -11.71 -10.08 -14.74
N GLY A 7 -10.59 -10.82 -14.78
CA GLY A 7 -9.29 -10.28 -15.18
C GLY A 7 -8.62 -9.43 -14.11
N LYS A 8 -9.25 -9.25 -12.95
CA LYS A 8 -8.65 -8.46 -11.87
C LYS A 8 -7.53 -9.23 -11.20
N THR A 9 -6.43 -8.55 -10.95
CA THR A 9 -5.27 -9.10 -10.22
C THR A 9 -5.07 -8.45 -8.87
N PHE A 10 -5.82 -7.39 -8.55
CA PHE A 10 -5.80 -6.72 -7.24
C PHE A 10 -7.18 -6.12 -6.97
N LEU A 11 -7.41 -5.73 -5.71
CA LEU A 11 -8.67 -5.14 -5.27
C LEU A 11 -8.91 -3.81 -5.98
N ASP A 12 -10.12 -3.59 -6.49
CA ASP A 12 -10.50 -2.30 -7.06
C ASP A 12 -11.05 -1.37 -5.97
N PHE A 13 -11.44 -0.16 -6.36
CA PHE A 13 -11.93 0.86 -5.44
C PHE A 13 -13.14 0.38 -4.62
N ASP A 14 -14.10 -0.28 -5.27
CA ASP A 14 -15.30 -0.77 -4.57
C ASP A 14 -14.96 -1.88 -3.59
N ASP A 15 -14.05 -2.79 -3.96
CA ASP A 15 -13.56 -3.84 -3.07
C ASP A 15 -12.91 -3.24 -1.82
N ILE A 16 -12.06 -2.24 -2.01
CA ILE A 16 -11.36 -1.55 -0.92
C ILE A 16 -12.37 -0.93 0.04
N ASN A 17 -13.34 -0.17 -0.50
CA ASN A 17 -14.33 0.50 0.32
C ASN A 17 -15.25 -0.47 1.07
N ARG A 18 -15.43 -1.67 0.55
CA ARG A 18 -16.25 -2.68 1.21
C ARG A 18 -15.65 -3.16 2.53
N ILE A 19 -14.31 -3.17 2.62
CA ILE A 19 -13.61 -3.72 3.79
C ILE A 19 -12.99 -2.67 4.71
N LEU A 20 -12.92 -1.41 4.30
CA LEU A 20 -12.40 -0.35 5.17
C LEU A 20 -13.37 -0.06 6.32
N PRO A 21 -12.85 0.29 7.51
CA PRO A 21 -13.68 0.83 8.59
C PRO A 21 -14.46 2.05 8.12
N ASP A 22 -15.62 2.31 8.71
CA ASP A 22 -16.53 3.38 8.25
C ASP A 22 -15.85 4.75 8.21
N GLU A 23 -15.04 5.08 9.22
CA GLU A 23 -14.36 6.37 9.31
C GLU A 23 -13.27 6.55 8.24
N LEU A 24 -12.78 5.45 7.67
CA LEU A 24 -11.76 5.45 6.62
C LEU A 24 -12.33 5.16 5.24
N ARG A 25 -13.65 5.02 5.12
CA ARG A 25 -14.29 4.79 3.82
C ARG A 25 -14.05 5.99 2.92
N LEU A 26 -13.70 5.73 1.66
CA LEU A 26 -13.21 6.74 0.72
C LEU A 26 -14.34 7.36 -0.09
N ASP A 27 -14.27 8.67 -0.32
CA ASP A 27 -15.14 9.35 -1.28
C ASP A 27 -14.83 8.86 -2.69
N ALA A 28 -15.85 8.71 -3.52
CA ALA A 28 -15.70 8.24 -4.90
C ALA A 28 -14.88 9.21 -5.76
N GLU A 29 -14.98 10.51 -5.46
CA GLU A 29 -14.21 11.52 -6.17
C GLU A 29 -12.78 11.57 -5.60
N ARG A 30 -11.78 11.35 -6.47
CA ARG A 30 -10.40 11.42 -6.02
C ARG A 30 -9.99 12.87 -5.72
N HIS A 31 -9.21 13.05 -4.67
CA HIS A 31 -8.64 14.34 -4.28
C HIS A 31 -7.54 14.76 -5.25
N SER A 32 -6.65 13.83 -5.59
CA SER A 32 -5.59 13.99 -6.57
C SER A 32 -5.23 12.59 -7.09
N ARG A 33 -4.25 12.49 -7.99
CA ARG A 33 -3.89 11.21 -8.59
C ARG A 33 -3.51 10.19 -7.52
N GLY A 34 -4.30 9.12 -7.41
CA GLY A 34 -4.07 8.04 -6.45
C GLY A 34 -4.37 8.40 -5.01
N VAL A 35 -4.97 9.57 -4.74
CA VAL A 35 -5.26 10.03 -3.37
C VAL A 35 -6.75 10.31 -3.24
N TYR A 36 -7.34 9.81 -2.16
CA TYR A 36 -8.77 9.95 -1.85
C TYR A 36 -8.95 10.47 -0.44
N ARG A 37 -10.06 11.16 -0.22
CA ARG A 37 -10.43 11.63 1.13
C ARG A 37 -11.32 10.60 1.80
N ALA A 38 -10.98 10.26 3.05
CA ALA A 38 -11.79 9.37 3.88
C ALA A 38 -12.89 10.16 4.58
N GLN A 39 -13.87 9.44 5.15
CA GLN A 39 -15.00 10.04 5.87
C GLN A 39 -14.55 10.90 7.05
N ASN A 40 -13.45 10.53 7.72
CA ASN A 40 -12.91 11.33 8.82
C ASN A 40 -12.06 12.52 8.34
N GLY A 41 -12.00 12.79 7.03
CA GLY A 41 -11.23 13.89 6.46
C GLY A 41 -9.78 13.58 6.12
N SER A 42 -9.28 12.41 6.49
CA SER A 42 -7.89 12.02 6.19
C SER A 42 -7.70 11.77 4.70
N LEU A 43 -6.54 12.15 4.18
CA LEU A 43 -6.14 11.80 2.81
C LEU A 43 -5.41 10.46 2.83
N ILE A 44 -5.78 9.58 1.91
CA ILE A 44 -5.24 8.22 1.81
C ILE A 44 -4.79 7.98 0.37
N SER A 45 -3.53 7.59 0.19
CA SER A 45 -3.02 7.16 -1.11
C SER A 45 -3.27 5.68 -1.32
N ILE A 46 -3.51 5.27 -2.57
CA ILE A 46 -3.69 3.87 -2.94
C ILE A 46 -2.58 3.45 -3.89
N SER A 47 -1.89 2.37 -3.54
CA SER A 47 -0.90 1.71 -4.38
C SER A 47 -1.31 0.26 -4.58
N ASN A 48 -1.25 -0.23 -5.80
CA ASN A 48 -1.78 -1.54 -6.16
C ASN A 48 -0.68 -2.49 -6.60
N SER A 49 -0.81 -3.75 -6.22
CA SER A 49 0.03 -4.83 -6.74
C SER A 49 -0.77 -6.12 -6.78
N LYS A 50 -0.54 -6.91 -7.83
CA LYS A 50 -0.98 -8.30 -7.83
C LYS A 50 -0.16 -9.08 -6.81
N ALA A 51 -0.67 -10.23 -6.34
CA ALA A 51 0.07 -11.10 -5.45
C ALA A 51 1.00 -12.02 -6.25
N TYR A 52 2.21 -12.20 -5.74
CA TYR A 52 3.21 -13.12 -6.29
C TYR A 52 3.39 -14.29 -5.33
N GLU A 53 3.84 -15.44 -5.85
CA GLU A 53 3.96 -16.65 -5.05
C GLU A 53 5.34 -16.87 -4.45
N LYS A 54 6.38 -16.24 -4.99
CA LYS A 54 7.78 -16.46 -4.57
C LYS A 54 8.46 -15.17 -4.17
N GLY A 55 9.28 -15.23 -3.12
CA GLY A 55 10.08 -14.14 -2.62
C GLY A 55 9.23 -13.11 -1.88
N TYR A 56 8.96 -12.00 -2.52
CA TYR A 56 7.98 -11.04 -2.06
C TYR A 56 6.62 -11.35 -2.69
N ILE A 57 5.54 -11.10 -1.98
CA ILE A 57 4.18 -11.35 -2.51
C ILE A 57 3.59 -10.13 -3.21
N ALA A 58 4.13 -8.94 -2.97
CA ALA A 58 3.70 -7.71 -3.63
C ALA A 58 4.85 -6.71 -3.63
N TRP A 59 4.85 -5.79 -4.61
CA TRP A 59 5.87 -4.74 -4.65
C TRP A 59 5.28 -3.47 -5.27
N TYR A 60 5.89 -2.32 -4.89
CA TYR A 60 5.40 -1.01 -5.27
C TYR A 60 6.57 -0.05 -5.47
N TYR A 61 6.35 0.95 -6.34
CA TYR A 61 7.15 2.17 -6.32
C TYR A 61 6.28 3.30 -5.82
N VAL A 62 6.70 4.00 -4.78
CA VAL A 62 5.86 5.00 -4.14
C VAL A 62 6.58 6.33 -3.97
N TYR A 63 5.81 7.42 -4.11
CA TYR A 63 6.29 8.79 -3.90
C TYR A 63 6.00 9.21 -2.46
N ALA A 64 6.63 8.53 -1.49
CA ALA A 64 6.33 8.74 -0.09
C ALA A 64 6.53 10.20 0.36
N ASP A 65 7.60 10.85 -0.12
CA ASP A 65 7.88 12.25 0.24
C ASP A 65 6.84 13.19 -0.34
N ARG A 66 6.46 13.00 -1.60
CA ARG A 66 5.42 13.80 -2.24
C ARG A 66 4.09 13.71 -1.48
N TYR A 67 3.71 12.51 -1.11
CA TYR A 67 2.45 12.28 -0.39
C TYR A 67 2.50 12.85 1.02
N ALA A 68 3.64 12.72 1.72
CA ALA A 68 3.80 13.32 3.04
C ALA A 68 3.66 14.84 2.98
N GLU A 69 4.30 15.49 2.00
CA GLU A 69 4.22 16.93 1.79
C GLU A 69 2.81 17.39 1.43
N SER A 70 2.03 16.54 0.77
CA SER A 70 0.65 16.83 0.37
C SER A 70 -0.38 16.57 1.46
N GLY A 71 0.07 16.14 2.65
CA GLY A 71 -0.82 15.89 3.77
C GLY A 71 -1.49 14.51 3.78
N VAL A 72 -1.01 13.57 2.98
CA VAL A 72 -1.50 12.19 3.01
C VAL A 72 -1.17 11.57 4.36
N LYS A 73 -2.19 11.06 5.05
CA LYS A 73 -2.08 10.55 6.41
C LYS A 73 -1.82 9.06 6.47
N TYR A 74 -2.35 8.33 5.50
CA TYR A 74 -2.19 6.87 5.40
C TYR A 74 -1.85 6.48 3.97
N MET A 75 -0.99 5.48 3.83
CA MET A 75 -0.75 4.84 2.54
C MET A 75 -1.38 3.46 2.56
N LEU A 76 -2.26 3.20 1.60
CA LEU A 76 -2.97 1.93 1.46
C LEU A 76 -2.33 1.15 0.31
N PHE A 77 -2.01 -0.12 0.57
CA PHE A 77 -1.40 -1.01 -0.41
C PHE A 77 -2.30 -2.24 -0.59
N THR A 78 -2.74 -2.50 -1.80
CA THR A 78 -3.47 -3.75 -2.07
C THR A 78 -2.48 -4.89 -2.24
N ILE A 79 -2.83 -6.07 -1.71
CA ILE A 79 -2.01 -7.28 -1.84
C ILE A 79 -2.80 -8.25 -2.71
N GLY A 80 -2.74 -8.02 -4.01
CA GLY A 80 -3.53 -8.77 -4.96
C GLY A 80 -5.01 -8.75 -4.59
N LEU A 81 -5.64 -9.92 -4.55
CA LEU A 81 -7.03 -10.09 -4.10
C LEU A 81 -7.12 -10.60 -2.66
N LYS A 82 -5.99 -10.68 -1.95
CA LYS A 82 -5.93 -11.22 -0.57
C LYS A 82 -6.44 -10.24 0.47
N GLY A 83 -6.21 -8.96 0.26
CA GLY A 83 -6.56 -7.91 1.20
C GLY A 83 -5.75 -6.64 0.95
N LEU A 84 -5.67 -5.81 1.98
CA LEU A 84 -4.89 -4.58 1.91
C LEU A 84 -4.19 -4.32 3.25
N VAL A 85 -3.18 -3.47 3.21
CA VAL A 85 -2.61 -2.87 4.42
C VAL A 85 -2.80 -1.37 4.32
N ILE A 86 -3.16 -0.73 5.42
CA ILE A 86 -3.28 0.72 5.52
C ILE A 86 -2.33 1.21 6.60
N VAL A 87 -1.28 1.90 6.20
CA VAL A 87 -0.13 2.20 7.05
C VAL A 87 -0.06 3.69 7.32
N PRO A 88 0.05 4.12 8.60
CA PRO A 88 0.23 5.54 8.91
C PRO A 88 1.48 6.10 8.24
N MET A 89 1.40 7.35 7.77
CA MET A 89 2.50 8.01 7.08
C MET A 89 3.77 8.06 7.95
N ASP A 90 3.64 8.21 9.26
CA ASP A 90 4.79 8.24 10.17
C ASP A 90 5.60 6.95 10.10
N GLU A 91 4.93 5.80 10.01
CA GLU A 91 5.60 4.51 9.87
C GLU A 91 6.29 4.40 8.51
N ILE A 92 5.68 4.91 7.46
CA ILE A 92 6.27 4.93 6.11
C ILE A 92 7.53 5.81 6.12
N GLN A 93 7.48 6.99 6.71
CA GLN A 93 8.62 7.90 6.76
C GLN A 93 9.80 7.31 7.53
N SER A 94 9.52 6.59 8.60
CA SER A 94 10.56 5.89 9.36
C SER A 94 11.15 4.72 8.56
N TYR A 95 10.30 3.95 7.89
CA TYR A 95 10.72 2.76 7.14
C TYR A 95 11.50 3.11 5.88
N LYS A 96 11.11 4.14 5.14
CA LYS A 96 11.69 4.47 3.83
C LYS A 96 13.19 4.75 3.87
N ALA A 97 13.73 5.15 5.03
CA ALA A 97 15.14 5.44 5.18
C ALA A 97 16.05 4.28 4.77
N GLY A 98 15.56 3.03 4.90
CA GLY A 98 16.29 1.83 4.50
C GLY A 98 15.93 1.32 3.10
N CYS A 99 15.09 2.03 2.35
CA CYS A 99 14.60 1.54 1.06
C CYS A 99 15.47 2.03 -0.09
N SER A 100 15.61 1.19 -1.13
CA SER A 100 16.17 1.64 -2.40
C SER A 100 15.17 2.59 -3.07
N TRP A 101 15.71 3.49 -3.92
CA TRP A 101 14.90 4.46 -4.62
C TRP A 101 15.45 4.73 -6.01
N LYS A 102 14.58 5.24 -6.88
CA LYS A 102 14.92 5.72 -8.22
C LYS A 102 14.43 7.16 -8.36
N GLU A 103 15.01 7.89 -9.31
CA GLU A 103 14.49 9.22 -9.64
C GLU A 103 13.08 9.12 -10.17
N GLY A 104 12.20 10.00 -9.68
CA GLY A 104 10.81 10.07 -10.09
C GLY A 104 10.60 10.86 -11.38
N LEU A 105 9.33 11.22 -11.65
CA LEU A 105 8.96 11.99 -12.84
C LEU A 105 9.51 13.42 -12.81
N ARG A 106 9.69 13.98 -11.63
CA ARG A 106 10.25 15.33 -11.44
C ARG A 106 11.70 15.20 -11.01
N LYS A 107 12.55 16.11 -11.50
CA LYS A 107 13.94 16.14 -11.12
C LYS A 107 14.09 16.28 -9.60
N GLY A 108 14.93 15.42 -9.00
CA GLY A 108 15.15 15.41 -7.55
C GLY A 108 14.11 14.68 -6.74
N GLU A 109 13.03 14.22 -7.37
CA GLU A 109 11.99 13.46 -6.71
C GLU A 109 12.35 11.98 -6.62
N LYS A 110 12.07 11.33 -5.49
CA LYS A 110 12.41 9.93 -5.25
C LYS A 110 11.17 9.04 -5.28
N ARG A 111 11.29 7.91 -5.99
CA ARG A 111 10.34 6.79 -5.91
C ARG A 111 11.00 5.69 -5.10
N TYR A 112 10.37 5.31 -3.99
CA TYR A 112 10.91 4.26 -3.12
C TYR A 112 10.34 2.91 -3.51
N ARG A 113 11.20 1.89 -3.55
CA ARG A 113 10.77 0.50 -3.75
C ARG A 113 10.36 -0.09 -2.40
N ILE A 114 9.15 -0.57 -2.31
CA ILE A 114 8.63 -1.24 -1.12
C ILE A 114 8.13 -2.62 -1.53
N ASP A 115 8.59 -3.65 -0.81
CA ASP A 115 8.18 -5.03 -1.02
C ASP A 115 7.42 -5.52 0.21
N ILE A 116 6.40 -6.36 -0.02
CA ILE A 116 5.67 -7.03 1.07
C ILE A 116 6.00 -8.51 1.03
N ALA A 117 6.40 -9.07 2.15
CA ALA A 117 6.62 -10.51 2.33
C ALA A 117 5.59 -11.09 3.28
N ASN A 118 5.26 -12.37 3.05
CA ASN A 118 4.40 -13.15 3.92
C ASN A 118 5.25 -14.21 4.61
N LYS A 119 5.20 -14.24 5.95
CA LYS A 119 5.83 -15.29 6.77
C LYS A 119 4.83 -15.78 7.80
N LYS A 120 4.41 -17.05 7.69
CA LYS A 120 3.47 -17.67 8.64
C LYS A 120 2.19 -16.86 8.82
N ASP A 121 1.60 -16.43 7.70
CA ASP A 121 0.36 -15.63 7.65
C ASP A 121 0.48 -14.23 8.24
N GLN A 122 1.70 -13.75 8.43
CA GLN A 122 1.98 -12.36 8.81
C GLN A 122 2.63 -11.63 7.63
N TYR A 123 2.30 -10.36 7.50
CA TYR A 123 2.81 -9.52 6.42
C TYR A 123 3.80 -8.50 6.93
N PHE A 124 4.88 -8.30 6.18
CA PHE A 124 5.95 -7.38 6.54
C PHE A 124 6.35 -6.54 5.33
N PHE A 125 6.62 -5.25 5.55
CA PHE A 125 7.46 -4.54 4.60
C PHE A 125 8.89 -5.07 4.72
N VAL A 126 9.48 -5.39 3.58
CA VAL A 126 10.86 -5.85 3.49
C VAL A 126 11.55 -5.09 2.36
N ASN A 127 12.88 -5.01 2.43
CA ASN A 127 13.65 -4.45 1.34
C ASN A 127 14.45 -5.56 0.70
N ALA A 128 13.83 -6.26 -0.25
CA ALA A 128 14.38 -7.47 -0.86
C ALA A 128 15.70 -7.22 -1.62
N SER A 129 15.96 -5.96 -1.99
CA SER A 129 17.16 -5.59 -2.76
C SER A 129 18.35 -5.18 -1.91
N GLN A 130 18.24 -5.16 -0.57
CA GLN A 130 19.30 -4.69 0.31
C GLN A 130 19.78 -5.73 1.30
N ARG A 131 21.09 -5.69 1.61
CA ARG A 131 21.73 -6.62 2.55
C ARG A 131 21.24 -6.47 4.00
N HIS A 132 21.03 -5.24 4.44
CA HIS A 132 20.56 -4.95 5.80
C HIS A 132 19.12 -4.53 5.70
N GLN A 133 18.24 -5.48 5.93
CA GLN A 133 16.81 -5.26 5.78
C GLN A 133 16.22 -4.70 7.07
N LYS A 134 15.74 -3.47 6.97
CA LYS A 134 14.80 -2.96 7.95
C LYS A 134 13.43 -3.53 7.57
N THR A 135 12.73 -4.13 8.53
CA THR A 135 11.39 -4.67 8.31
C THR A 135 10.37 -3.91 9.14
N LEU A 136 9.13 -3.89 8.66
CA LEU A 136 8.01 -3.35 9.40
C LEU A 136 6.90 -4.39 9.41
N ASP A 137 6.46 -4.78 10.60
CA ASP A 137 5.34 -5.71 10.78
C ASP A 137 4.05 -4.99 10.40
N LEU A 138 3.36 -5.52 9.39
CA LEU A 138 2.10 -4.97 8.88
C LEU A 138 0.87 -5.61 9.50
N THR A 139 1.04 -6.59 10.37
CA THR A 139 -0.08 -7.31 10.98
C THR A 139 -1.12 -6.37 11.61
N PRO A 140 -0.73 -5.29 12.33
CA PRO A 140 -1.72 -4.35 12.88
C PRO A 140 -2.50 -3.57 11.82
N TYR A 141 -2.02 -3.54 10.58
CA TYR A 141 -2.59 -2.70 9.51
C TYR A 141 -3.27 -3.51 8.42
N PHE A 142 -3.23 -4.84 8.53
CA PHE A 142 -3.76 -5.73 7.49
C PHE A 142 -5.27 -5.93 7.64
N ILE A 143 -5.99 -5.79 6.52
CA ILE A 143 -7.42 -6.06 6.43
C ILE A 143 -7.62 -7.11 5.34
N PRO A 144 -8.05 -8.34 5.68
CA PRO A 144 -8.28 -9.36 4.67
C PRO A 144 -9.52 -9.07 3.84
N PHE A 145 -9.48 -9.45 2.58
CA PHE A 145 -10.66 -9.44 1.73
C PHE A 145 -11.33 -10.81 1.82
N PRO A 146 -12.64 -10.90 2.14
CA PRO A 146 -13.33 -12.17 2.25
C PRO A 146 -13.32 -12.94 0.91
N GLN A 147 -12.95 -14.20 0.98
CA GLN A 147 -12.91 -15.08 -0.21
C GLN A 147 -14.21 -15.83 -0.40
#